data_9ac21397cf4c7e802b5d21dcbaec976e
#
_entry.id   9ac21397cf4c7e802b5d21dcbaec976e
#
_cell.length_a   1.000
_cell.length_b   1.000
_cell.length_c   1.000
_cell.angle_alpha   90.00
_cell.angle_beta   90.00
_cell.angle_gamma   90.00
#
_symmetry.space_group_name_H-M   'P 1'
#
loop_
_entity.id
_entity.type
_entity.pdbx_description
1 polymer ?
#
loop_
_entity_poly.entity_id
_entity_poly.type
_entity_poly.pdbx_seq_one_letter_code
_entity_poly.pdbx_strand_id
1 'polypeptide(L)'
;MTDNGFEKMNIQWFPGHMTKAGRMIEDNVKLVDAVCELLDARIPSASRNPDIDRLAGGKPRLVILNRVDLADPAVTAKWRAHFKAQGLDVLETDSKSGKGVQNFPAAVRNLLKDKLAAYAAKGQATRPLRVMVLGIPNVGKSTFINKVCLLYT
;
A
#
# COMPACT_ATOMS: atom_id res chain seq x y z
N MET A 1 -15.70 -18.40 -11.66
CA MET A 1 -15.83 -17.32 -10.69
C MET A 1 -14.47 -16.79 -10.32
N THR A 2 -14.24 -15.58 -10.66
CA THR A 2 -12.98 -14.94 -10.33
C THR A 2 -12.99 -14.55 -8.86
N ASP A 3 -12.12 -15.18 -8.10
CA ASP A 3 -11.80 -14.72 -6.78
C ASP A 3 -11.08 -13.38 -6.94
N ASN A 4 -11.80 -12.28 -6.79
CA ASN A 4 -11.10 -11.01 -6.70
C ASN A 4 -10.53 -10.93 -5.28
N GLY A 5 -9.25 -10.87 -5.13
CA GLY A 5 -8.59 -10.85 -3.83
C GLY A 5 -9.13 -9.82 -2.84
N PHE A 6 -10.01 -8.91 -3.26
CA PHE A 6 -10.57 -7.87 -2.41
C PHE A 6 -11.67 -8.35 -1.48
N GLU A 7 -12.39 -9.39 -1.85
CA GLU A 7 -13.35 -9.99 -0.94
C GLU A 7 -12.69 -10.50 0.34
N LYS A 8 -11.38 -10.77 0.24
CA LYS A 8 -10.58 -11.29 1.34
C LYS A 8 -9.58 -10.27 1.88
N MET A 9 -9.80 -8.99 1.56
CA MET A 9 -8.88 -7.94 1.97
C MET A 9 -9.59 -6.90 2.82
N ASN A 10 -9.01 -6.60 3.97
CA ASN A 10 -9.49 -5.55 4.87
C ASN A 10 -8.48 -4.41 4.83
N ILE A 11 -8.93 -3.23 4.38
CA ILE A 11 -8.07 -2.07 4.22
C ILE A 11 -8.36 -1.05 5.30
N GLN A 12 -7.32 -0.67 6.05
CA GLN A 12 -7.38 0.42 7.01
C GLN A 12 -6.46 1.53 6.52
N TRP A 13 -6.89 2.78 6.65
CA TRP A 13 -6.02 3.88 6.30
C TRP A 13 -6.06 4.96 7.38
N PHE A 14 -4.95 5.65 7.53
CA PHE A 14 -4.77 6.67 8.56
C PHE A 14 -4.14 7.92 7.95
N PRO A 15 -4.56 9.13 8.39
CA PRO A 15 -3.87 10.37 8.07
C PRO A 15 -2.54 10.41 8.83
N GLY A 16 -1.48 9.88 8.21
CA GLY A 16 -0.25 9.51 8.89
C GLY A 16 0.70 10.65 9.23
N HIS A 17 0.24 11.79 9.71
CA HIS A 17 1.13 12.92 9.97
C HIS A 17 1.03 13.50 11.38
N MET A 18 0.17 12.96 12.24
CA MET A 18 -0.10 13.57 13.55
C MET A 18 0.32 12.67 14.69
N THR A 19 0.76 13.28 15.78
CA THR A 19 1.19 12.55 16.98
C THR A 19 0.09 11.62 17.51
N LYS A 20 -1.17 12.09 17.47
CA LYS A 20 -2.32 11.25 17.87
C LYS A 20 -2.54 10.09 16.93
N ALA A 21 -2.38 10.32 15.62
CA ALA A 21 -2.48 9.26 14.61
C ALA A 21 -1.35 8.24 14.77
N GLY A 22 -0.18 8.67 15.19
CA GLY A 22 0.96 7.81 15.43
C GLY A 22 0.67 6.66 16.39
N ARG A 23 0.00 6.96 17.51
CA ARG A 23 -0.40 5.92 18.47
C ARG A 23 -1.39 4.94 17.88
N MET A 24 -2.40 5.45 17.16
CA MET A 24 -3.38 4.58 16.50
C MET A 24 -2.70 3.68 15.48
N ILE A 25 -1.75 4.21 14.73
CA ILE A 25 -0.98 3.43 13.76
C ILE A 25 -0.18 2.35 14.47
N GLU A 26 0.56 2.69 15.52
CA GLU A 26 1.36 1.73 16.29
C GLU A 26 0.51 0.61 16.88
N ASP A 27 -0.67 0.94 17.39
CA ASP A 27 -1.59 -0.05 17.95
C ASP A 27 -2.17 -0.97 16.87
N ASN A 28 -2.47 -0.43 15.69
CA ASN A 28 -3.13 -1.16 14.62
C ASN A 28 -2.17 -1.90 13.69
N VAL A 29 -0.92 -1.45 13.59
CA VAL A 29 0.07 -2.12 12.71
C VAL A 29 0.31 -3.57 13.14
N LYS A 30 0.15 -3.87 14.41
CA LYS A 30 0.29 -5.23 14.93
C LYS A 30 -0.76 -6.17 14.39
N LEU A 31 -1.90 -5.63 13.95
CA LEU A 31 -3.06 -6.39 13.51
C LEU A 31 -3.10 -6.60 11.99
N VAL A 32 -2.22 -5.93 11.25
CA VAL A 32 -2.22 -6.02 9.79
C VAL A 32 -1.13 -6.94 9.29
N ASP A 33 -1.30 -7.42 8.06
CA ASP A 33 -0.33 -8.30 7.39
C ASP A 33 0.71 -7.50 6.62
N ALA A 34 0.33 -6.32 6.11
CA ALA A 34 1.20 -5.46 5.31
C ALA A 34 0.86 -3.99 5.51
N VAL A 35 1.84 -3.15 5.25
CA VAL A 35 1.68 -1.69 5.24
C VAL A 35 1.92 -1.18 3.82
N CYS A 36 1.01 -0.34 3.34
CA CYS A 36 1.13 0.32 2.04
C CYS A 36 1.43 1.80 2.27
N GLU A 37 2.55 2.26 1.76
CA GLU A 37 2.97 3.66 1.85
C GLU A 37 2.59 4.38 0.56
N LEU A 38 1.65 5.31 0.64
CA LEU A 38 1.16 6.06 -0.52
C LEU A 38 1.93 7.37 -0.66
N LEU A 39 2.60 7.54 -1.79
CA LEU A 39 3.43 8.70 -2.09
C LEU A 39 2.95 9.40 -3.36
N ASP A 40 3.29 10.67 -3.48
CA ASP A 40 3.11 11.42 -4.72
C ASP A 40 4.33 11.16 -5.62
N ALA A 41 4.11 10.59 -6.80
CA ALA A 41 5.18 10.24 -7.72
C ALA A 41 6.00 11.43 -8.20
N ARG A 42 5.44 12.65 -8.12
CA ARG A 42 6.15 13.88 -8.49
C ARG A 42 7.20 14.28 -7.45
N ILE A 43 6.95 13.95 -6.18
CA ILE A 43 7.80 14.34 -5.04
C ILE A 43 7.87 13.19 -4.02
N PRO A 44 8.37 12.00 -4.40
CA PRO A 44 8.28 10.85 -3.51
C PRO A 44 8.92 11.06 -2.14
N SER A 45 10.11 11.64 -2.10
CA SER A 45 10.81 11.89 -0.85
C SER A 45 10.09 12.89 0.04
N ALA A 46 9.63 14.00 -0.54
CA ALA A 46 8.93 15.06 0.21
C ALA A 46 7.54 14.63 0.68
N SER A 47 6.90 13.70 -0.03
CA SER A 47 5.58 13.18 0.35
C SER A 47 5.64 12.02 1.34
N ARG A 48 6.83 11.64 1.77
CA ARG A 48 7.04 10.53 2.67
C ARG A 48 6.92 10.96 4.12
N ASN A 49 6.25 10.12 4.94
CA ASN A 49 6.26 10.31 6.38
C ASN A 49 7.66 9.91 6.92
N PRO A 50 8.38 10.82 7.60
CA PRO A 50 9.73 10.50 8.09
C PRO A 50 9.76 9.37 9.12
N ASP A 51 8.64 9.08 9.78
CA ASP A 51 8.55 8.02 10.78
C ASP A 51 8.08 6.68 10.20
N ILE A 52 7.99 6.57 8.87
CA ILE A 52 7.37 5.38 8.25
C ILE A 52 8.09 4.08 8.63
N ASP A 53 9.40 4.08 8.71
CA ASP A 53 10.15 2.87 9.06
C ASP A 53 9.82 2.37 10.46
N ARG A 54 9.67 3.30 11.41
CA ARG A 54 9.27 2.99 12.77
C ARG A 54 7.80 2.57 12.84
N LEU A 55 6.93 3.31 12.16
CA LEU A 55 5.49 3.07 12.19
C LEU A 55 5.12 1.75 11.54
N ALA A 56 5.82 1.33 10.48
CA ALA A 56 5.55 0.08 9.80
C ALA A 56 5.89 -1.16 10.64
N GLY A 57 6.71 -0.99 11.69
CA GLY A 57 6.96 -2.05 12.67
C GLY A 57 7.56 -3.33 12.10
N GLY A 58 8.34 -3.24 11.02
CA GLY A 58 8.95 -4.40 10.39
C GLY A 58 8.01 -5.22 9.51
N LYS A 59 6.77 -4.80 9.32
CA LYS A 59 5.83 -5.48 8.43
C LYS A 59 6.26 -5.37 6.98
N PRO A 60 5.91 -6.36 6.12
CA PRO A 60 6.09 -6.24 4.67
C PRO A 60 5.46 -4.94 4.16
N ARG A 61 6.16 -4.26 3.26
CA ARG A 61 5.77 -2.91 2.87
C ARG A 61 5.72 -2.74 1.37
N LEU A 62 4.61 -2.18 0.87
CA LEU A 62 4.41 -1.81 -0.52
C LEU A 62 4.44 -0.29 -0.63
N VAL A 63 5.31 0.24 -1.49
CA VAL A 63 5.30 1.65 -1.83
C VAL A 63 4.38 1.85 -3.03
N ILE A 64 3.43 2.76 -2.92
CA ILE A 64 2.51 3.11 -4.00
C ILE A 64 2.87 4.51 -4.48
N LEU A 65 3.39 4.61 -5.70
CA LEU A 65 3.68 5.88 -6.35
C LEU A 65 2.44 6.32 -7.12
N ASN A 66 1.67 7.23 -6.54
CA ASN A 66 0.44 7.75 -7.13
C ASN A 66 0.72 8.98 -7.98
N ARG A 67 -0.18 9.31 -8.89
CA ARG A 67 -0.08 10.45 -9.82
C ARG A 67 1.09 10.31 -10.78
N VAL A 68 1.38 9.08 -11.22
CA VAL A 68 2.48 8.81 -12.15
C VAL A 68 2.29 9.51 -13.50
N ASP A 69 1.04 9.78 -13.90
CA ASP A 69 0.72 10.54 -15.10
C ASP A 69 1.25 11.98 -15.07
N LEU A 70 1.45 12.52 -13.86
CA LEU A 70 1.95 13.88 -13.64
C LEU A 70 3.45 13.93 -13.39
N ALA A 71 4.12 12.79 -13.34
CA ALA A 71 5.55 12.69 -13.06
C ALA A 71 6.35 12.35 -14.32
N ASP A 72 7.61 12.71 -14.32
CA ASP A 72 8.53 12.33 -15.41
C ASP A 72 8.76 10.81 -15.33
N PRO A 73 8.46 10.03 -16.40
CA PRO A 73 8.62 8.59 -16.37
C PRO A 73 10.05 8.12 -16.08
N ALA A 74 11.06 8.84 -16.56
CA ALA A 74 12.45 8.50 -16.29
C ALA A 74 12.81 8.66 -14.81
N VAL A 75 12.30 9.71 -14.17
CA VAL A 75 12.51 9.96 -12.74
C VAL A 75 11.73 8.94 -11.92
N THR A 76 10.50 8.61 -12.32
CA THR A 76 9.71 7.55 -11.66
C THR A 76 10.45 6.22 -11.69
N ALA A 77 11.06 5.86 -12.82
CA ALA A 77 11.84 4.64 -12.93
C ALA A 77 13.03 4.61 -11.94
N LYS A 78 13.68 5.75 -11.74
CA LYS A 78 14.78 5.86 -10.77
C LYS A 78 14.27 5.67 -9.33
N TRP A 79 13.15 6.27 -8.99
CA TRP A 79 12.55 6.09 -7.67
C TRP A 79 12.11 4.65 -7.43
N ARG A 80 11.52 4.01 -8.43
CA ARG A 80 11.16 2.59 -8.35
C ARG A 80 12.38 1.73 -8.04
N ALA A 81 13.48 1.95 -8.76
CA ALA A 81 14.73 1.23 -8.52
C ALA A 81 15.29 1.50 -7.11
N HIS A 82 15.21 2.75 -6.66
CA HIS A 82 15.66 3.15 -5.33
C HIS A 82 14.91 2.39 -4.22
N PHE A 83 13.59 2.35 -4.30
CA PHE A 83 12.79 1.65 -3.30
C PHE A 83 13.01 0.13 -3.36
N LYS A 84 13.11 -0.44 -4.55
CA LYS A 84 13.41 -1.87 -4.70
C LYS A 84 14.75 -2.24 -4.12
N ALA A 85 15.76 -1.38 -4.26
CA ALA A 85 17.07 -1.59 -3.66
C ALA A 85 17.02 -1.61 -2.13
N GLN A 86 16.00 -1.00 -1.53
CA GLN A 86 15.75 -1.04 -0.08
C GLN A 86 14.92 -2.25 0.35
N GLY A 87 14.61 -3.16 -0.56
CA GLY A 87 13.79 -4.33 -0.27
C GLY A 87 12.29 -4.05 -0.25
N LEU A 88 11.85 -2.93 -0.81
CA LEU A 88 10.44 -2.56 -0.86
C LEU A 88 9.85 -2.88 -2.24
N ASP A 89 8.62 -3.40 -2.27
CA ASP A 89 7.88 -3.55 -3.50
C ASP A 89 7.26 -2.21 -3.89
N VAL A 90 7.06 -1.99 -5.18
CA VAL A 90 6.55 -0.72 -5.71
C VAL A 90 5.39 -0.97 -6.66
N LEU A 91 4.32 -0.20 -6.50
CA LEU A 91 3.18 -0.15 -7.41
C LEU A 91 3.02 1.29 -7.90
N GLU A 92 2.89 1.45 -9.22
CA GLU A 92 2.67 2.77 -9.83
C GLU A 92 1.20 2.92 -10.19
N THR A 93 0.58 4.03 -9.79
CA THR A 93 -0.84 4.27 -10.00
C THR A 93 -1.13 5.69 -10.47
N ASP A 94 -2.23 5.82 -11.20
CA ASP A 94 -2.97 7.06 -11.37
C ASP A 94 -4.38 6.80 -10.82
N SER A 95 -4.60 7.17 -9.56
CA SER A 95 -5.85 6.86 -8.89
C SER A 95 -7.04 7.60 -9.48
N LYS A 96 -6.81 8.76 -10.08
CA LYS A 96 -7.88 9.56 -10.70
C LYS A 96 -8.49 8.83 -11.89
N SER A 97 -7.67 8.26 -12.78
CA SER A 97 -8.14 7.48 -13.93
C SER A 97 -8.40 6.01 -13.58
N GLY A 98 -7.83 5.53 -12.49
CA GLY A 98 -7.85 4.13 -12.09
C GLY A 98 -6.69 3.30 -12.64
N LYS A 99 -5.81 3.89 -13.46
CA LYS A 99 -4.70 3.16 -14.07
C LYS A 99 -3.75 2.63 -13.00
N GLY A 100 -3.46 1.34 -13.05
CA GLY A 100 -2.59 0.67 -12.10
C GLY A 100 -3.25 0.24 -10.81
N VAL A 101 -4.39 0.85 -10.44
CA VAL A 101 -5.11 0.53 -9.20
C VAL A 101 -5.61 -0.91 -9.21
N GLN A 102 -6.02 -1.41 -10.37
CA GLN A 102 -6.47 -2.80 -10.52
C GLN A 102 -5.36 -3.82 -10.21
N ASN A 103 -4.12 -3.40 -10.21
CA ASN A 103 -2.98 -4.27 -9.89
C ASN A 103 -2.69 -4.34 -8.38
N PHE A 104 -3.40 -3.57 -7.58
CA PHE A 104 -3.16 -3.49 -6.13
C PHE A 104 -3.33 -4.85 -5.43
N PRO A 105 -4.41 -5.62 -5.66
CA PRO A 105 -4.55 -6.91 -4.97
C PRO A 105 -3.44 -7.89 -5.33
N ALA A 106 -3.06 -7.94 -6.61
CA ALA A 106 -1.97 -8.81 -7.05
C ALA A 106 -0.63 -8.40 -6.42
N ALA A 107 -0.39 -7.09 -6.30
CA ALA A 107 0.81 -6.57 -5.65
C ALA A 107 0.87 -6.97 -4.17
N VAL A 108 -0.24 -6.86 -3.46
CA VAL A 108 -0.32 -7.26 -2.05
C VAL A 108 -0.14 -8.77 -1.90
N ARG A 109 -0.78 -9.57 -2.76
CA ARG A 109 -0.63 -11.02 -2.74
C ARG A 109 0.80 -11.44 -3.00
N ASN A 110 1.47 -10.81 -3.95
CA ASN A 110 2.86 -11.08 -4.25
C ASN A 110 3.76 -10.73 -3.06
N LEU A 111 3.51 -9.59 -2.44
CA LEU A 111 4.25 -9.15 -1.25
C LEU A 111 4.11 -10.15 -0.10
N LEU A 112 2.93 -10.75 0.05
CA LEU A 112 2.59 -11.62 1.16
C LEU A 112 2.55 -13.11 0.78
N LYS A 113 3.14 -13.49 -0.35
CA LYS A 113 3.05 -14.87 -0.86
C LYS A 113 3.47 -15.92 0.15
N ASP A 114 4.52 -15.68 0.93
CA ASP A 114 4.99 -16.62 1.94
C ASP A 114 3.99 -16.75 3.08
N LYS A 115 3.39 -15.64 3.48
CA LYS A 115 2.37 -15.62 4.52
C LYS A 115 1.10 -16.33 4.07
N LEU A 116 0.71 -16.14 2.80
CA LEU A 116 -0.44 -16.83 2.21
C LEU A 116 -0.21 -18.34 2.16
N ALA A 117 0.98 -18.78 1.82
CA ALA A 117 1.35 -20.18 1.83
C ALA A 117 1.26 -20.77 3.23
N ALA A 118 1.73 -20.03 4.25
CA ALA A 118 1.64 -20.44 5.64
C ALA A 118 0.18 -20.55 6.12
N TYR A 119 -0.67 -19.61 5.72
CA TYR A 119 -2.10 -19.68 6.06
C TYR A 119 -2.78 -20.88 5.41
N ALA A 120 -2.48 -21.15 4.14
CA ALA A 120 -3.02 -22.31 3.43
C ALA A 120 -2.60 -23.62 4.10
N ALA A 121 -1.34 -23.73 4.53
CA ALA A 121 -0.82 -24.89 5.21
C ALA A 121 -1.53 -25.16 6.55
N LYS A 122 -2.05 -24.12 7.19
CA LYS A 122 -2.81 -24.21 8.44
C LYS A 122 -4.32 -24.34 8.23
N GLY A 123 -4.77 -24.54 6.99
CA GLY A 123 -6.19 -24.60 6.67
C GLY A 123 -6.90 -23.24 6.69
N GLN A 124 -6.14 -22.15 6.59
CA GLN A 124 -6.67 -20.78 6.66
C GLN A 124 -6.55 -20.05 5.32
N ALA A 125 -6.68 -20.78 4.21
CA ALA A 125 -6.55 -20.20 2.86
C ALA A 125 -7.55 -19.09 2.58
N THR A 126 -8.68 -19.07 3.28
CA THR A 126 -9.74 -18.06 3.11
C THR A 126 -9.60 -16.88 4.08
N ARG A 127 -8.56 -16.86 4.91
CA ARG A 127 -8.37 -15.78 5.86
C ARG A 127 -8.18 -14.45 5.12
N PRO A 128 -8.95 -13.40 5.48
CA PRO A 128 -8.77 -12.09 4.86
C PRO A 128 -7.40 -11.52 5.12
N LEU A 129 -6.79 -10.92 4.09
CA LEU A 129 -5.58 -10.15 4.27
C LEU A 129 -5.93 -8.77 4.81
N ARG A 130 -5.18 -8.31 5.78
CA ARG A 130 -5.36 -6.99 6.37
C ARG A 130 -4.21 -6.10 5.95
N VAL A 131 -4.53 -4.97 5.33
CA VAL A 131 -3.52 -4.00 4.91
C VAL A 131 -3.84 -2.63 5.50
N MET A 132 -2.79 -1.91 5.84
CA MET A 132 -2.88 -0.53 6.31
C MET A 132 -2.30 0.38 5.24
N VAL A 133 -3.04 1.40 4.86
CA VAL A 133 -2.56 2.41 3.90
C VAL A 133 -2.23 3.68 4.66
N LEU A 134 -0.99 4.11 4.56
CA LEU A 134 -0.49 5.33 5.17
C LEU A 134 -0.10 6.34 4.10
N GLY A 135 -0.41 7.60 4.34
CA GLY A 135 0.00 8.67 3.44
C GLY A 135 -0.25 10.01 4.11
N ILE A 136 0.62 10.98 3.82
CA ILE A 136 0.40 12.34 4.28
C ILE A 136 -0.74 12.98 3.47
N PRO A 137 -1.30 14.13 3.90
CA PRO A 137 -2.32 14.82 3.12
C PRO A 137 -1.84 15.16 1.71
N ASN A 138 -2.79 15.22 0.77
CA ASN A 138 -2.58 15.64 -0.63
C ASN A 138 -1.81 14.67 -1.54
N VAL A 139 -1.62 13.41 -1.12
CA VAL A 139 -1.02 12.39 -2.01
C VAL A 139 -2.08 11.60 -2.80
N GLY A 140 -3.36 11.95 -2.66
CA GLY A 140 -4.45 11.26 -3.35
C GLY A 140 -4.98 10.03 -2.61
N LYS A 141 -4.84 10.00 -1.30
CA LYS A 141 -5.21 8.85 -0.47
C LYS A 141 -6.68 8.48 -0.57
N SER A 142 -7.57 9.48 -0.42
CA SER A 142 -9.01 9.24 -0.54
C SER A 142 -9.39 8.77 -1.94
N THR A 143 -8.80 9.35 -2.97
CA THR A 143 -9.04 8.95 -4.35
C THR A 143 -8.58 7.52 -4.58
N PHE A 144 -7.41 7.16 -4.07
CA PHE A 144 -6.90 5.80 -4.16
C PHE A 144 -7.84 4.80 -3.49
N ILE A 145 -8.22 5.05 -2.24
CA ILE A 145 -9.10 4.17 -1.47
C ILE A 145 -10.45 4.04 -2.17
N ASN A 146 -11.03 5.14 -2.65
CA ASN A 146 -12.30 5.10 -3.36
C ASN A 146 -12.22 4.28 -4.64
N LYS A 147 -11.15 4.41 -5.41
CA LYS A 147 -10.97 3.59 -6.62
C LYS A 147 -10.82 2.12 -6.30
N VAL A 148 -10.06 1.78 -5.28
CA VAL A 148 -9.94 0.40 -4.82
C VAL A 148 -11.30 -0.15 -4.44
N CYS A 149 -12.08 0.57 -3.64
CA CYS A 149 -13.41 0.13 -3.23
C CYS A 149 -14.37 -0.02 -4.42
N LEU A 150 -14.35 0.91 -5.38
CA LEU A 150 -15.22 0.85 -6.55
C LEU A 150 -14.93 -0.37 -7.44
N LEU A 151 -13.68 -0.79 -7.53
CA LEU A 151 -13.32 -1.96 -8.34
C LEU A 151 -13.82 -3.27 -7.73
N TYR A 152 -14.19 -3.26 -6.46
CA TYR A 152 -14.46 -4.50 -5.70
C TYR A 152 -15.81 -4.51 -4.97
N THR A 153 -16.67 -3.60 -5.33
CA THR A 153 -18.08 -3.61 -4.85
C THR A 153 -19.05 -3.97 -5.95
#